data_9f514940857dc0d36049d27364660cd9
#
_entry.id   9f514940857dc0d36049d27364660cd9
#
_cell.length_a   1.000
_cell.length_b   1.000
_cell.length_c   1.000
_cell.angle_alpha   90.00
_cell.angle_beta   90.00
_cell.angle_gamma   90.00
#
_symmetry.space_group_name_H-M   'P 1'
#
loop_
_entity.id
_entity.type
_entity.pdbx_description
1 polymer ?
#
loop_
_entity_poly.entity_id
_entity_poly.type
_entity_poly.pdbx_seq_one_letter_code
_entity_poly.pdbx_strand_id
1 'polypeptide(L)'
;KAVYQTLLAADALRYLTLQVTAAKSSGHPGGFASGAEAYAAMVMLGHTNILTEVGHHAPGFYSAMFLDSSLEAMGIKTVMDMRARFRETHGLLGHLSGAIPGLLAPAGPLGQGEHFAMSGALLYPDKLFPVTIGDGGLGEPYVMSAFQHFNTAYPKSTNFLPILLWNGYSQEHHSMVSLWDNQRMTDYWRAHGFKHVYRVNAKDFDDSNQAGEYVDSTRFSWKQRLAFTAALLQAGADAAKNAFKGEMS
;
A
#
# COMPACT_ATOMS: atom_id res chain seq x y z
N LYS A 1 2.78 15.66 16.15
CA LYS A 1 1.51 15.99 15.49
C LYS A 1 1.28 15.08 14.27
N ALA A 2 2.20 15.05 13.30
CA ALA A 2 2.06 14.23 12.08
C ALA A 2 1.79 12.74 12.40
N VAL A 3 2.59 12.11 13.27
CA VAL A 3 2.40 10.70 13.67
C VAL A 3 0.98 10.41 14.16
N TYR A 4 0.45 11.29 15.02
CA TYR A 4 -0.90 11.15 15.55
C TYR A 4 -1.96 11.27 14.44
N GLN A 5 -1.79 12.23 13.54
CA GLN A 5 -2.70 12.43 12.41
C GLN A 5 -2.65 11.23 11.45
N THR A 6 -1.47 10.68 11.18
CA THR A 6 -1.30 9.48 10.35
C THR A 6 -2.04 8.28 10.96
N LEU A 7 -1.90 8.08 12.26
CA LEU A 7 -2.57 6.98 12.95
C LEU A 7 -4.10 7.13 12.91
N LEU A 8 -4.61 8.33 13.15
CA LEU A 8 -6.06 8.60 13.02
C LEU A 8 -6.56 8.40 11.58
N ALA A 9 -5.77 8.83 10.58
CA ALA A 9 -6.11 8.59 9.19
C ALA A 9 -6.18 7.09 8.87
N ALA A 10 -5.20 6.30 9.33
CA ALA A 10 -5.21 4.85 9.15
C ALA A 10 -6.45 4.20 9.76
N ASP A 11 -6.87 4.62 10.96
CA ASP A 11 -8.07 4.11 11.60
C ASP A 11 -9.35 4.53 10.88
N ALA A 12 -9.41 5.76 10.38
CA ALA A 12 -10.54 6.23 9.56
C ALA A 12 -10.66 5.41 8.25
N LEU A 13 -9.52 5.14 7.58
CA LEU A 13 -9.50 4.31 6.38
C LEU A 13 -10.00 2.89 6.65
N ARG A 14 -9.57 2.27 7.75
CA ARG A 14 -10.06 0.94 8.18
C ARG A 14 -11.56 0.96 8.44
N TYR A 15 -12.03 1.95 9.19
CA TYR A 15 -13.44 2.07 9.52
C TYR A 15 -14.30 2.19 8.27
N LEU A 16 -13.95 3.08 7.36
CA LEU A 16 -14.69 3.29 6.11
C LEU A 16 -14.66 2.03 5.22
N THR A 17 -13.49 1.36 5.12
CA THR A 17 -13.35 0.09 4.40
C THR A 17 -14.32 -0.97 4.95
N LEU A 18 -14.41 -1.10 6.27
CA LEU A 18 -15.36 -2.00 6.92
C LEU A 18 -16.81 -1.60 6.64
N GLN A 19 -17.13 -0.31 6.66
CA GLN A 19 -18.50 0.18 6.40
C GLN A 19 -18.99 -0.21 5.00
N VAL A 20 -18.16 -0.06 3.98
CA VAL A 20 -18.56 -0.34 2.58
C VAL A 20 -18.60 -1.85 2.29
N THR A 21 -17.63 -2.61 2.79
CA THR A 21 -17.60 -4.06 2.59
C THR A 21 -18.70 -4.77 3.35
N ALA A 22 -18.99 -4.36 4.60
CA ALA A 22 -20.09 -4.91 5.39
C ALA A 22 -21.45 -4.60 4.77
N ALA A 23 -21.66 -3.42 4.20
CA ALA A 23 -22.93 -3.04 3.56
C ALA A 23 -23.32 -3.94 2.39
N LYS A 24 -22.35 -4.56 1.73
CA LYS A 24 -22.57 -5.48 0.59
C LYS A 24 -22.26 -6.93 0.94
N SER A 25 -21.87 -7.22 2.19
CA SER A 25 -21.38 -8.55 2.61
C SER A 25 -20.34 -9.10 1.64
N SER A 26 -19.48 -8.22 1.12
CA SER A 26 -18.57 -8.55 0.02
C SER A 26 -17.37 -7.60 -0.01
N GLY A 27 -16.20 -8.16 -0.30
CA GLY A 27 -14.92 -7.46 -0.35
C GLY A 27 -13.88 -8.07 0.59
N HIS A 28 -12.66 -7.52 0.57
CA HIS A 28 -11.52 -8.02 1.34
C HIS A 28 -10.99 -6.93 2.29
N PRO A 29 -11.69 -6.61 3.38
CA PRO A 29 -11.27 -5.52 4.27
C PRO A 29 -9.94 -5.79 4.97
N GLY A 30 -9.61 -7.07 5.24
CA GLY A 30 -8.40 -7.47 5.95
C GLY A 30 -7.13 -7.13 5.16
N GLY A 31 -7.15 -7.32 3.86
CA GLY A 31 -6.00 -7.02 2.99
C GLY A 31 -5.57 -5.56 3.09
N PHE A 32 -6.51 -4.62 2.92
CA PHE A 32 -6.22 -3.20 3.08
C PHE A 32 -5.90 -2.83 4.54
N ALA A 33 -6.64 -3.38 5.50
CA ALA A 33 -6.48 -3.04 6.92
C ALA A 33 -5.07 -3.33 7.44
N SER A 34 -4.40 -4.37 6.93
CA SER A 34 -3.02 -4.70 7.30
C SER A 34 -1.99 -3.66 6.86
N GLY A 35 -2.27 -2.91 5.79
CA GLY A 35 -1.38 -1.89 5.23
C GLY A 35 -1.83 -0.44 5.47
N ALA A 36 -2.91 -0.21 6.21
CA ALA A 36 -3.52 1.13 6.30
C ALA A 36 -2.58 2.21 6.85
N GLU A 37 -1.67 1.88 7.79
CA GLU A 37 -0.66 2.83 8.28
C GLU A 37 0.35 3.20 7.19
N ALA A 38 0.75 2.27 6.34
CA ALA A 38 1.67 2.56 5.23
C ALA A 38 1.02 3.51 4.22
N TYR A 39 -0.23 3.27 3.84
CA TYR A 39 -0.99 4.19 2.99
C TYR A 39 -1.11 5.58 3.62
N ALA A 40 -1.55 5.65 4.88
CA ALA A 40 -1.70 6.91 5.59
C ALA A 40 -0.36 7.66 5.72
N ALA A 41 0.75 6.95 5.96
CA ALA A 41 2.08 7.54 6.04
C ALA A 41 2.49 8.18 4.71
N MET A 42 2.28 7.52 3.58
CA MET A 42 2.62 8.07 2.26
C MET A 42 1.80 9.31 1.93
N VAL A 43 0.49 9.30 2.20
CA VAL A 43 -0.38 10.49 2.04
C VAL A 43 0.09 11.65 2.92
N MET A 44 0.44 11.38 4.17
CA MET A 44 0.93 12.41 5.10
C MET A 44 2.29 12.98 4.71
N LEU A 45 3.09 12.24 3.96
CA LEU A 45 4.34 12.72 3.35
C LEU A 45 4.12 13.51 2.05
N GLY A 46 2.88 13.68 1.63
CA GLY A 46 2.50 14.42 0.42
C GLY A 46 2.53 13.59 -0.87
N HIS A 47 2.66 12.27 -0.76
CA HIS A 47 2.65 11.39 -1.93
C HIS A 47 1.23 10.90 -2.21
N THR A 48 0.56 11.57 -3.15
CA THR A 48 -0.81 11.23 -3.57
C THR A 48 -0.87 10.31 -4.80
N ASN A 49 0.27 10.07 -5.46
CA ASN A 49 0.38 9.19 -6.62
C ASN A 49 0.58 7.71 -6.23
N ILE A 50 -0.05 7.27 -5.15
CA ILE A 50 0.07 5.89 -4.68
C ILE A 50 -0.71 4.97 -5.62
N LEU A 51 -0.03 3.94 -6.10
CA LEU A 51 -0.63 2.87 -6.87
C LEU A 51 -0.67 1.58 -6.04
N THR A 52 -1.37 0.59 -6.54
CA THR A 52 -1.37 -0.74 -5.92
C THR A 52 -1.42 -1.82 -6.99
N GLU A 53 -0.70 -2.91 -6.76
CA GLU A 53 -0.92 -4.13 -7.53
C GLU A 53 -2.09 -4.94 -6.96
N VAL A 54 -2.51 -4.65 -5.73
CA VAL A 54 -3.52 -5.41 -5.00
C VAL A 54 -4.91 -4.83 -5.29
N GLY A 55 -5.55 -5.30 -6.36
CA GLY A 55 -6.85 -4.77 -6.81
C GLY A 55 -7.95 -4.83 -5.76
N HIS A 56 -7.95 -5.85 -4.90
CA HIS A 56 -8.93 -6.00 -3.82
C HIS A 56 -8.75 -5.01 -2.66
N HIS A 57 -7.70 -4.17 -2.67
CA HIS A 57 -7.57 -3.01 -1.77
C HIS A 57 -8.47 -1.84 -2.17
N ALA A 58 -9.23 -1.94 -3.26
CA ALA A 58 -10.13 -0.91 -3.75
C ALA A 58 -11.00 -0.22 -2.68
N PRO A 59 -11.62 -0.93 -1.71
CA PRO A 59 -12.41 -0.26 -0.67
C PRO A 59 -11.61 0.75 0.15
N GLY A 60 -10.34 0.48 0.41
CA GLY A 60 -9.45 1.39 1.13
C GLY A 60 -9.07 2.62 0.29
N PHE A 61 -8.82 2.44 -1.01
CA PHE A 61 -8.59 3.55 -1.93
C PHE A 61 -9.82 4.47 -2.03
N TYR A 62 -11.02 3.89 -2.15
CA TYR A 62 -12.24 4.68 -2.15
C TYR A 62 -12.47 5.40 -0.82
N SER A 63 -12.06 4.79 0.29
CA SER A 63 -12.08 5.44 1.60
C SER A 63 -11.17 6.66 1.65
N ALA A 64 -9.97 6.57 1.08
CA ALA A 64 -9.07 7.72 0.95
C ALA A 64 -9.65 8.82 0.05
N MET A 65 -10.19 8.45 -1.10
CA MET A 65 -10.85 9.37 -2.04
C MET A 65 -12.12 10.00 -1.45
N PHE A 66 -12.79 9.33 -0.53
CA PHE A 66 -13.91 9.90 0.22
C PHE A 66 -13.41 10.97 1.22
N LEU A 67 -12.34 10.68 1.94
CA LEU A 67 -11.77 11.62 2.93
C LEU A 67 -11.19 12.88 2.30
N ASP A 68 -10.70 12.81 1.06
CA ASP A 68 -10.18 13.96 0.31
C ASP A 68 -11.22 14.64 -0.59
N SER A 69 -12.48 14.19 -0.53
CA SER A 69 -13.62 14.68 -1.33
C SER A 69 -13.54 14.37 -2.83
N SER A 70 -12.58 13.58 -3.31
CA SER A 70 -12.47 13.23 -4.73
C SER A 70 -13.71 12.50 -5.27
N LEU A 71 -14.43 11.76 -4.42
CA LEU A 71 -15.63 11.04 -4.80
C LEU A 71 -16.87 11.94 -4.98
N GLU A 72 -16.80 13.21 -4.59
CA GLU A 72 -17.91 14.14 -4.79
C GLU A 72 -18.24 14.35 -6.28
N ALA A 73 -17.24 14.22 -7.16
CA ALA A 73 -17.44 14.25 -8.61
C ALA A 73 -18.39 13.13 -9.10
N MET A 74 -18.50 12.04 -8.35
CA MET A 74 -19.43 10.93 -8.61
C MET A 74 -20.76 11.06 -7.84
N GLY A 75 -20.98 12.18 -7.14
CA GLY A 75 -22.14 12.39 -6.28
C GLY A 75 -22.10 11.63 -4.96
N ILE A 76 -20.92 11.12 -4.55
CA ILE A 76 -20.73 10.40 -3.29
C ILE A 76 -20.23 11.39 -2.24
N LYS A 77 -21.13 11.83 -1.36
CA LYS A 77 -20.87 12.89 -0.36
C LYS A 77 -20.97 12.39 1.07
N THR A 78 -21.56 11.23 1.28
CA THR A 78 -21.78 10.64 2.60
C THR A 78 -21.30 9.19 2.64
N VAL A 79 -21.04 8.68 3.84
CA VAL A 79 -20.73 7.25 4.03
C VAL A 79 -21.87 6.36 3.52
N MET A 80 -23.13 6.84 3.62
CA MET A 80 -24.27 6.11 3.09
C MET A 80 -24.24 6.02 1.57
N ASP A 81 -23.80 7.08 0.87
CA ASP A 81 -23.61 7.04 -0.58
C ASP A 81 -22.53 6.05 -0.96
N MET A 82 -21.38 6.05 -0.26
CA MET A 82 -20.31 5.04 -0.48
C MET A 82 -20.84 3.61 -0.32
N ARG A 83 -21.58 3.34 0.76
CA ARG A 83 -22.18 2.02 1.03
C ARG A 83 -23.15 1.60 -0.06
N ALA A 84 -23.99 2.51 -0.52
CA ALA A 84 -24.96 2.26 -1.58
C ALA A 84 -24.26 1.99 -2.93
N ARG A 85 -23.23 2.75 -3.25
CA ARG A 85 -22.57 2.72 -4.56
C ARG A 85 -21.44 1.68 -4.66
N PHE A 86 -20.96 1.10 -3.56
CA PHE A 86 -19.94 0.05 -3.60
C PHE A 86 -20.47 -1.21 -4.29
N ARG A 87 -19.69 -1.74 -5.22
CA ARG A 87 -20.00 -2.90 -6.10
C ARG A 87 -21.25 -2.72 -6.98
N GLU A 88 -21.59 -1.48 -7.31
CA GLU A 88 -22.59 -1.19 -8.33
C GLU A 88 -21.92 -0.90 -9.67
N THR A 89 -22.60 -1.26 -10.78
CA THR A 89 -22.04 -1.17 -12.15
C THR A 89 -21.54 0.21 -12.53
N HIS A 90 -22.22 1.27 -12.09
CA HIS A 90 -21.81 2.68 -12.31
C HIS A 90 -21.39 3.35 -11.00
N GLY A 91 -20.89 2.57 -10.07
CA GLY A 91 -20.46 3.01 -8.76
C GLY A 91 -18.98 2.72 -8.50
N LEU A 92 -18.68 2.34 -7.27
CA LEU A 92 -17.35 1.96 -6.82
C LEU A 92 -17.16 0.46 -7.01
N LEU A 93 -16.41 0.07 -8.01
CA LEU A 93 -16.21 -1.34 -8.37
C LEU A 93 -15.41 -2.10 -7.29
N GLY A 94 -15.51 -3.42 -7.29
CA GLY A 94 -14.79 -4.28 -6.33
C GLY A 94 -13.27 -4.28 -6.48
N HIS A 95 -12.78 -3.87 -7.66
CA HIS A 95 -11.38 -3.61 -7.97
C HIS A 95 -11.27 -2.20 -8.55
N LEU A 96 -10.10 -1.58 -8.42
CA LEU A 96 -9.88 -0.24 -8.96
C LEU A 96 -10.04 -0.24 -10.49
N SER A 97 -10.77 0.74 -10.98
CA SER A 97 -11.05 0.90 -12.42
C SER A 97 -10.69 2.30 -12.88
N GLY A 98 -10.10 2.43 -14.06
CA GLY A 98 -9.82 3.72 -14.69
C GLY A 98 -11.07 4.54 -15.01
N ALA A 99 -12.28 3.98 -14.86
CA ALA A 99 -13.54 4.72 -14.95
C ALA A 99 -13.84 5.58 -13.71
N ILE A 100 -13.11 5.38 -12.60
CA ILE A 100 -13.26 6.19 -11.39
C ILE A 100 -12.45 7.48 -11.55
N PRO A 101 -13.08 8.68 -11.54
CA PRO A 101 -12.36 9.94 -11.65
C PRO A 101 -11.31 10.10 -10.56
N GLY A 102 -10.10 10.52 -10.94
CA GLY A 102 -9.00 10.74 -9.99
C GLY A 102 -8.14 9.51 -9.67
N LEU A 103 -8.52 8.30 -10.09
CA LEU A 103 -7.62 7.16 -10.02
C LEU A 103 -6.55 7.22 -11.11
N LEU A 104 -5.29 7.03 -10.72
CA LEU A 104 -4.15 7.08 -11.63
C LEU A 104 -4.08 5.86 -12.55
N ALA A 105 -4.43 4.69 -12.03
CA ALA A 105 -4.38 3.43 -12.77
C ALA A 105 -5.40 2.42 -12.22
N PRO A 106 -5.89 1.53 -13.06
CA PRO A 106 -6.66 0.37 -12.60
C PRO A 106 -5.77 -0.60 -11.85
N ALA A 107 -6.37 -1.42 -10.98
CA ALA A 107 -5.72 -2.55 -10.35
C ALA A 107 -6.70 -3.73 -10.36
N GLY A 108 -6.41 -4.73 -11.16
CA GLY A 108 -7.21 -5.94 -11.29
C GLY A 108 -6.34 -7.17 -11.10
N PRO A 109 -5.68 -7.66 -12.16
CA PRO A 109 -4.74 -8.76 -12.05
C PRO A 109 -3.53 -8.38 -11.19
N LEU A 110 -3.05 -9.32 -10.37
CA LEU A 110 -1.81 -9.16 -9.62
C LEU A 110 -0.61 -8.95 -10.57
N GLY A 111 0.39 -8.21 -10.12
CA GLY A 111 1.63 -7.98 -10.85
C GLY A 111 1.56 -6.91 -11.96
N GLN A 112 0.52 -6.10 -12.01
CA GLN A 112 0.41 -5.02 -13.00
C GLN A 112 0.62 -3.61 -12.42
N GLY A 113 0.40 -3.42 -11.14
CA GLY A 113 0.51 -2.12 -10.48
C GLY A 113 1.90 -1.51 -10.60
N GLU A 114 2.93 -2.33 -10.52
CA GLU A 114 4.34 -1.94 -10.66
C GLU A 114 4.62 -1.32 -12.03
N HIS A 115 4.06 -1.90 -13.09
CA HIS A 115 4.24 -1.39 -14.46
C HIS A 115 3.66 0.02 -14.63
N PHE A 116 2.51 0.29 -14.02
CA PHE A 116 1.93 1.63 -14.02
C PHE A 116 2.80 2.61 -13.22
N ALA A 117 3.32 2.19 -12.05
CA ALA A 117 4.20 3.03 -11.24
C ALA A 117 5.52 3.33 -11.96
N MET A 118 6.12 2.33 -12.59
CA MET A 118 7.34 2.47 -13.40
C MET A 118 7.10 3.40 -14.60
N SER A 119 5.97 3.25 -15.29
CA SER A 119 5.60 4.14 -16.40
C SER A 119 5.41 5.58 -15.92
N GLY A 120 4.76 5.76 -14.78
CA GLY A 120 4.62 7.08 -14.15
C GLY A 120 5.97 7.69 -13.80
N ALA A 121 6.88 6.90 -13.23
CA ALA A 121 8.23 7.35 -12.88
C ALA A 121 9.04 7.79 -14.11
N LEU A 122 8.88 7.13 -15.24
CA LEU A 122 9.54 7.52 -16.49
C LEU A 122 8.94 8.81 -17.08
N LEU A 123 7.61 8.96 -17.02
CA LEU A 123 6.91 10.10 -17.60
C LEU A 123 7.02 11.38 -16.75
N TYR A 124 7.17 11.24 -15.44
CA TYR A 124 7.19 12.33 -14.48
C TYR A 124 8.38 12.19 -13.51
N PRO A 125 9.60 12.50 -13.95
CA PRO A 125 10.82 12.26 -13.16
C PRO A 125 10.91 13.11 -11.89
N ASP A 126 10.09 14.15 -11.77
CA ASP A 126 9.98 15.05 -10.63
C ASP A 126 8.98 14.57 -9.56
N LYS A 127 8.27 13.47 -9.81
CA LYS A 127 7.27 12.90 -8.89
C LYS A 127 7.70 11.51 -8.43
N LEU A 128 7.43 11.20 -7.16
CA LEU A 128 7.56 9.86 -6.63
C LEU A 128 6.31 9.03 -6.96
N PHE A 129 6.53 7.77 -7.34
CA PHE A 129 5.46 6.79 -7.62
C PHE A 129 5.56 5.61 -6.66
N PRO A 130 4.97 5.72 -5.45
CA PRO A 130 4.84 4.59 -4.56
C PRO A 130 3.86 3.56 -5.14
N VAL A 131 4.19 2.29 -5.02
CA VAL A 131 3.28 1.20 -5.34
C VAL A 131 3.25 0.18 -4.19
N THR A 132 2.06 -0.12 -3.71
CA THR A 132 1.89 -1.14 -2.68
C THR A 132 1.76 -2.52 -3.33
N ILE A 133 2.51 -3.46 -2.80
CA ILE A 133 2.61 -4.83 -3.27
C ILE A 133 2.20 -5.74 -2.11
N GLY A 134 1.28 -6.67 -2.36
CA GLY A 134 1.02 -7.75 -1.43
C GLY A 134 2.11 -8.81 -1.50
N ASP A 135 2.38 -9.48 -0.40
CA ASP A 135 3.37 -10.57 -0.39
C ASP A 135 2.94 -11.78 -1.26
N GLY A 136 1.64 -11.96 -1.49
CA GLY A 136 1.14 -12.87 -2.52
C GLY A 136 1.56 -12.46 -3.94
N GLY A 137 1.60 -11.14 -4.21
CA GLY A 137 2.00 -10.59 -5.50
C GLY A 137 3.47 -10.82 -5.84
N LEU A 138 4.37 -10.90 -4.85
CA LEU A 138 5.77 -11.23 -5.12
C LEU A 138 5.97 -12.59 -5.80
N GLY A 139 4.99 -13.49 -5.73
CA GLY A 139 4.99 -14.76 -6.45
C GLY A 139 4.61 -14.64 -7.94
N GLU A 140 4.10 -13.50 -8.37
CA GLU A 140 3.69 -13.30 -9.75
C GLU A 140 4.91 -13.09 -10.66
N PRO A 141 5.01 -13.82 -11.78
CA PRO A 141 6.14 -13.69 -12.70
C PRO A 141 6.32 -12.27 -13.25
N TYR A 142 5.23 -11.53 -13.40
CA TYR A 142 5.27 -10.16 -13.90
C TYR A 142 5.97 -9.20 -12.93
N VAL A 143 5.81 -9.37 -11.62
CA VAL A 143 6.45 -8.52 -10.60
C VAL A 143 7.96 -8.67 -10.67
N MET A 144 8.45 -9.92 -10.66
CA MET A 144 9.88 -10.22 -10.71
C MET A 144 10.52 -9.71 -12.00
N SER A 145 9.90 -9.98 -13.14
CA SER A 145 10.42 -9.51 -14.44
C SER A 145 10.37 -8.00 -14.58
N ALA A 146 9.35 -7.34 -14.01
CA ALA A 146 9.24 -5.88 -14.03
C ALA A 146 10.42 -5.22 -13.33
N PHE A 147 10.76 -5.62 -12.12
CA PHE A 147 11.89 -5.05 -11.37
C PHE A 147 13.20 -5.25 -12.11
N GLN A 148 13.46 -6.47 -12.58
CA GLN A 148 14.69 -6.79 -13.31
C GLN A 148 14.81 -5.97 -14.61
N HIS A 149 13.72 -5.88 -15.38
CA HIS A 149 13.72 -5.11 -16.63
C HIS A 149 13.90 -3.62 -16.36
N PHE A 150 13.12 -3.05 -15.45
CA PHE A 150 13.14 -1.62 -15.17
C PHE A 150 14.53 -1.16 -14.69
N ASN A 151 15.09 -1.85 -13.73
CA ASN A 151 16.40 -1.51 -13.17
C ASN A 151 17.55 -1.67 -14.18
N THR A 152 17.40 -2.58 -15.14
CA THR A 152 18.39 -2.77 -16.20
C THR A 152 18.23 -1.74 -17.30
N ALA A 153 17.01 -1.49 -17.76
CA ALA A 153 16.75 -0.61 -18.88
C ALA A 153 16.77 0.89 -18.50
N TYR A 154 16.37 1.19 -17.25
CA TYR A 154 16.21 2.57 -16.78
C TYR A 154 16.90 2.83 -15.42
N PRO A 155 18.22 2.61 -15.31
CA PRO A 155 18.95 2.67 -14.03
C PRO A 155 19.02 4.07 -13.40
N LYS A 156 18.59 5.10 -14.13
CA LYS A 156 18.54 6.49 -13.65
C LYS A 156 17.15 6.89 -13.14
N SER A 157 16.14 6.08 -13.37
CA SER A 157 14.77 6.34 -12.90
C SER A 157 14.59 5.75 -11.51
N THR A 158 14.85 6.57 -10.49
CA THR A 158 14.87 6.15 -9.08
C THR A 158 13.65 6.62 -8.29
N ASN A 159 12.71 7.29 -8.95
CA ASN A 159 11.47 7.82 -8.38
C ASN A 159 10.29 6.82 -8.36
N PHE A 160 10.61 5.53 -8.42
CA PHE A 160 9.72 4.40 -8.21
C PHE A 160 9.99 3.77 -6.83
N LEU A 161 8.94 3.63 -6.00
CA LEU A 161 9.07 3.13 -4.64
C LEU A 161 8.11 1.95 -4.41
N PRO A 162 8.56 0.71 -4.47
CA PRO A 162 7.76 -0.43 -4.06
C PRO A 162 7.63 -0.49 -2.54
N ILE A 163 6.43 -0.74 -2.06
CA ILE A 163 6.08 -0.89 -0.65
C ILE A 163 5.46 -2.26 -0.44
N LEU A 164 6.24 -3.19 0.08
CA LEU A 164 5.75 -4.53 0.38
C LEU A 164 4.92 -4.52 1.66
N LEU A 165 3.67 -4.94 1.55
CA LEU A 165 2.77 -5.20 2.67
C LEU A 165 2.89 -6.68 3.05
N TRP A 166 3.88 -7.01 3.86
CA TRP A 166 4.23 -8.38 4.20
C TRP A 166 3.51 -8.84 5.46
N ASN A 167 2.34 -9.44 5.27
CA ASN A 167 1.53 -10.01 6.34
C ASN A 167 1.59 -11.56 6.43
N GLY A 168 2.30 -12.21 5.50
CA GLY A 168 2.48 -13.65 5.45
C GLY A 168 1.35 -14.43 4.80
N TYR A 169 0.31 -13.76 4.32
CA TYR A 169 -0.86 -14.40 3.74
C TYR A 169 -1.16 -13.89 2.33
N SER A 170 -1.45 -14.80 1.41
CA SER A 170 -2.28 -14.57 0.26
C SER A 170 -3.76 -14.65 0.69
N GLN A 171 -4.71 -14.63 -0.25
CA GLN A 171 -6.14 -14.57 0.13
C GLN A 171 -6.58 -15.69 1.08
N GLU A 172 -6.12 -16.93 0.88
CA GLU A 172 -6.60 -18.09 1.63
C GLU A 172 -5.48 -18.91 2.28
N HIS A 173 -4.24 -18.71 1.86
CA HIS A 173 -3.10 -19.51 2.30
C HIS A 173 -1.90 -18.63 2.65
N HIS A 174 -0.90 -19.25 3.28
CA HIS A 174 0.39 -18.60 3.46
C HIS A 174 0.97 -18.21 2.10
N SER A 175 1.52 -17.01 2.01
CA SER A 175 2.19 -16.56 0.80
C SER A 175 3.49 -17.33 0.58
N MET A 176 3.98 -17.34 -0.66
CA MET A 176 5.25 -17.97 -1.01
C MET A 176 6.41 -17.44 -0.15
N VAL A 177 6.35 -16.17 0.22
CA VAL A 177 7.41 -15.50 1.00
C VAL A 177 7.15 -15.51 2.50
N SER A 178 6.10 -16.16 2.98
CA SER A 178 5.76 -16.23 4.41
C SER A 178 6.85 -16.90 5.26
N LEU A 179 7.59 -17.83 4.68
CA LEU A 179 8.70 -18.54 5.32
C LEU A 179 10.06 -17.84 5.17
N TRP A 180 10.10 -16.69 4.51
CA TRP A 180 11.35 -15.96 4.38
C TRP A 180 11.65 -15.20 5.67
N ASP A 181 12.91 -15.20 6.03
CA ASP A 181 13.41 -14.30 7.06
C ASP A 181 13.71 -12.90 6.49
N ASN A 182 14.02 -11.99 7.38
CA ASN A 182 14.32 -10.60 7.01
C ASN A 182 15.55 -10.46 6.10
N GLN A 183 16.55 -11.33 6.28
CA GLN A 183 17.76 -11.29 5.47
C GLN A 183 17.45 -11.70 4.04
N ARG A 184 16.73 -12.80 3.85
CA ARG A 184 16.32 -13.27 2.52
C ARG A 184 15.46 -12.26 1.79
N MET A 185 14.52 -11.60 2.48
CA MET A 185 13.72 -10.54 1.89
C MET A 185 14.59 -9.34 1.47
N THR A 186 15.54 -8.93 2.31
CA THR A 186 16.46 -7.84 1.99
C THR A 186 17.33 -8.19 0.78
N ASP A 187 17.86 -9.40 0.72
CA ASP A 187 18.70 -9.87 -0.38
C ASP A 187 17.91 -9.97 -1.69
N TYR A 188 16.64 -10.37 -1.61
CA TYR A 188 15.72 -10.33 -2.77
C TYR A 188 15.64 -8.92 -3.37
N TRP A 189 15.35 -7.91 -2.57
CA TRP A 189 15.26 -6.52 -3.06
C TRP A 189 16.59 -6.01 -3.61
N ARG A 190 17.69 -6.31 -2.94
CA ARG A 190 19.04 -5.94 -3.40
C ARG A 190 19.41 -6.59 -4.72
N ALA A 191 19.06 -7.87 -4.90
CA ALA A 191 19.29 -8.60 -6.15
C ALA A 191 18.52 -7.96 -7.33
N HIS A 192 17.40 -7.28 -7.06
CA HIS A 192 16.63 -6.54 -8.04
C HIS A 192 17.08 -5.08 -8.20
N GLY A 193 18.22 -4.69 -7.62
CA GLY A 193 18.85 -3.38 -7.83
C GLY A 193 18.46 -2.29 -6.83
N PHE A 194 17.64 -2.60 -5.81
CA PHE A 194 17.33 -1.65 -4.75
C PHE A 194 18.49 -1.53 -3.76
N LYS A 195 19.11 -0.37 -3.68
CA LYS A 195 20.27 -0.12 -2.80
C LYS A 195 19.85 0.01 -1.34
N HIS A 196 18.73 0.67 -1.10
CA HIS A 196 18.19 0.93 0.22
C HIS A 196 16.92 0.10 0.43
N VAL A 197 16.91 -0.70 1.48
CA VAL A 197 15.76 -1.51 1.88
C VAL A 197 15.40 -1.12 3.30
N TYR A 198 14.24 -0.49 3.46
CA TYR A 198 13.71 -0.08 4.74
C TYR A 198 12.73 -1.14 5.24
N ARG A 199 12.92 -1.55 6.47
CA ARG A 199 12.06 -2.53 7.12
C ARG A 199 11.44 -1.94 8.37
N VAL A 200 10.13 -1.98 8.45
CA VAL A 200 9.37 -1.65 9.66
C VAL A 200 8.54 -2.87 10.03
N ASN A 201 8.93 -3.56 11.08
CA ASN A 201 8.27 -4.78 11.51
C ASN A 201 7.47 -4.51 12.78
N ALA A 202 6.19 -4.86 12.77
CA ALA A 202 5.31 -4.73 13.93
C ALA A 202 5.86 -5.45 15.17
N LYS A 203 6.55 -6.58 14.99
CA LYS A 203 7.21 -7.32 16.10
C LYS A 203 8.20 -6.47 16.89
N ASP A 204 8.85 -5.51 16.25
CA ASP A 204 9.85 -4.65 16.92
C ASP A 204 9.18 -3.70 17.94
N PHE A 205 7.85 -3.62 17.93
CA PHE A 205 7.04 -2.75 18.80
C PHE A 205 6.12 -3.55 19.73
N ASP A 206 6.19 -4.88 19.71
CA ASP A 206 5.35 -5.75 20.53
C ASP A 206 6.05 -6.08 21.86
N ASP A 207 5.50 -5.58 22.95
CA ASP A 207 5.99 -5.84 24.32
C ASP A 207 5.38 -7.13 24.91
N SER A 208 4.50 -7.84 24.19
CA SER A 208 3.70 -8.93 24.78
C SER A 208 4.45 -10.25 24.95
N ASN A 209 5.69 -10.37 24.43
CA ASN A 209 6.47 -11.61 24.40
C ASN A 209 5.71 -12.83 23.81
N GLN A 210 4.64 -12.59 23.04
CA GLN A 210 3.91 -13.67 22.43
C GLN A 210 4.74 -14.27 21.29
N ALA A 211 5.06 -15.55 21.40
CA ALA A 211 5.68 -16.35 20.36
C ALA A 211 4.68 -16.59 19.22
N GLY A 212 4.43 -15.56 18.43
CA GLY A 212 3.58 -15.62 17.25
C GLY A 212 4.38 -15.22 16.01
N GLU A 213 4.09 -15.86 14.90
CA GLU A 213 4.77 -15.60 13.63
C GLU A 213 4.37 -14.22 13.06
N TYR A 214 3.14 -13.78 13.34
CA TYR A 214 2.57 -12.52 12.89
C TYR A 214 1.98 -11.74 14.05
N VAL A 215 2.23 -10.44 14.08
CA VAL A 215 1.75 -9.52 15.10
C VAL A 215 0.65 -8.64 14.52
N ASP A 216 -0.51 -8.67 15.16
CA ASP A 216 -1.62 -7.80 14.82
C ASP A 216 -1.44 -6.43 15.48
N SER A 217 -0.97 -5.45 14.71
CA SER A 217 -0.73 -4.09 15.20
C SER A 217 -2.00 -3.38 15.71
N THR A 218 -3.18 -3.89 15.40
CA THR A 218 -4.44 -3.34 15.93
C THR A 218 -4.63 -3.65 17.42
N ARG A 219 -3.92 -4.66 17.93
CA ARG A 219 -3.90 -5.02 19.36
C ARG A 219 -2.88 -4.23 20.18
N PHE A 220 -2.05 -3.46 19.51
CA PHE A 220 -1.05 -2.64 20.19
C PHE A 220 -1.70 -1.60 21.11
N SER A 221 -1.04 -1.29 22.21
CA SER A 221 -1.32 -0.11 22.99
C SER A 221 -1.16 1.15 22.13
N TRP A 222 -1.80 2.23 22.55
CA TRP A 222 -1.67 3.52 21.84
C TRP A 222 -0.21 3.95 21.69
N LYS A 223 0.65 3.73 22.69
CA LYS A 223 2.08 4.03 22.64
C LYS A 223 2.81 3.22 21.56
N GLN A 224 2.54 1.91 21.48
CA GLN A 224 3.14 1.03 20.47
C GLN A 224 2.69 1.42 19.06
N ARG A 225 1.41 1.70 18.88
CA ARG A 225 0.87 2.15 17.58
C ARG A 225 1.49 3.47 17.11
N LEU A 226 1.69 4.43 18.02
CA LEU A 226 2.38 5.69 17.71
C LEU A 226 3.84 5.45 17.32
N ALA A 227 4.56 4.57 18.01
CA ALA A 227 5.95 4.25 17.70
C ALA A 227 6.07 3.55 16.35
N PHE A 228 5.23 2.57 16.07
CA PHE A 228 5.16 1.88 14.76
C PHE A 228 4.86 2.87 13.61
N THR A 229 3.86 3.73 13.79
CA THR A 229 3.50 4.75 12.80
C THR A 229 4.63 5.76 12.56
N ALA A 230 5.36 6.14 13.62
CA ALA A 230 6.53 7.02 13.52
C ALA A 230 7.64 6.38 12.67
N ALA A 231 7.89 5.08 12.88
CA ALA A 231 8.89 4.34 12.10
C ALA A 231 8.50 4.25 10.62
N LEU A 232 7.22 4.04 10.29
CA LEU A 232 6.72 4.05 8.92
C LEU A 232 6.90 5.41 8.25
N LEU A 233 6.57 6.50 8.94
CA LEU A 233 6.79 7.85 8.43
C LEU A 233 8.27 8.14 8.18
N GLN A 234 9.15 7.73 9.09
CA GLN A 234 10.59 7.92 8.92
C GLN A 234 11.11 7.13 7.73
N ALA A 235 10.76 5.84 7.62
CA ALA A 235 11.18 4.99 6.52
C ALA A 235 10.70 5.54 5.16
N GLY A 236 9.45 5.99 5.07
CA GLY A 236 8.89 6.61 3.86
C GLY A 236 9.59 7.91 3.48
N ALA A 237 9.90 8.77 4.45
CA ALA A 237 10.62 10.01 4.22
C ALA A 237 12.07 9.76 3.74
N ASP A 238 12.77 8.80 4.32
CA ASP A 238 14.12 8.43 3.92
C ASP A 238 14.14 7.79 2.52
N ALA A 239 13.17 6.93 2.21
CA ALA A 239 13.02 6.34 0.89
C ALA A 239 12.76 7.41 -0.19
N ALA A 240 11.84 8.33 0.05
CA ALA A 240 11.55 9.45 -0.85
C ALA A 240 12.79 10.34 -1.07
N LYS A 241 13.53 10.65 0.00
CA LYS A 241 14.75 11.43 -0.09
C LYS A 241 15.82 10.75 -0.95
N ASN A 242 16.01 9.45 -0.80
CA ASN A 242 17.00 8.71 -1.58
C ASN A 242 16.58 8.56 -3.04
N ALA A 243 15.29 8.38 -3.32
CA ALA A 243 14.76 8.35 -4.68
C ALA A 243 15.15 9.63 -5.45
N PHE A 244 14.98 10.80 -4.85
CA PHE A 244 15.32 12.08 -5.48
C PHE A 244 16.84 12.40 -5.48
N LYS A 245 17.66 11.63 -4.78
CA LYS A 245 19.13 11.69 -4.90
C LYS A 245 19.68 10.80 -6.02
N GLY A 246 18.84 10.10 -6.75
CA GLY A 246 19.22 9.14 -7.76
C GLY A 246 19.61 7.78 -7.19
N GLU A 247 19.12 7.44 -6.01
CA GLU A 247 19.33 6.15 -5.34
C GLU A 247 18.02 5.42 -5.21
N MET A 248 17.94 4.24 -5.80
CA MET A 248 16.74 3.40 -5.75
C MET A 248 16.52 2.86 -4.33
N SER A 249 15.31 3.03 -3.81
CA SER A 249 14.91 2.63 -2.46
C SER A 249 13.73 1.69 -2.48
#